data_70574ea7df41de1730425044344c652f
#
_entry.id   70574ea7df41de1730425044344c652f
#
_cell.length_a   1.000
_cell.length_b   1.000
_cell.length_c   1.000
_cell.angle_alpha   90.00
_cell.angle_beta   90.00
_cell.angle_gamma   90.00
#
_symmetry.space_group_name_H-M   'P 1'
#
loop_
_entity.id
_entity.type
_entity.pdbx_description
1 polymer ?
#
loop_
_entity_poly.entity_id
_entity_poly.type
_entity_poly.pdbx_seq_one_letter_code
_entity_poly.pdbx_strand_id
1 'polypeptide(L)'
;QGVGGVYRFLNRTWTLAQEYLEAEKTDIELSGDIESIRHRTIKKVTDDYRGLGFNTVIAALMEYVNELYKVKTNGYSKEFSTHLETLVQLLSPIAPHMSAELWERLGHDEPLDTAVWPRWNDELIKRDTIQIAVQGNGKLRATLDVASGANGQLITEWALANDNGQRHV
;
A
#
# COMPACT_ATOMS: atom_id res chain seq x y z
N GLN A 1 4.09 17.87 12.22
CA GLN A 1 3.19 17.88 11.05
C GLN A 1 1.82 18.32 11.56
N GLY A 2 1.37 19.51 11.13
CA GLY A 2 0.22 20.14 11.73
C GLY A 2 -1.12 19.56 11.27
N VAL A 3 -2.19 19.97 11.95
CA VAL A 3 -3.60 19.64 11.70
C VAL A 3 -3.99 19.72 10.21
N GLY A 4 -3.38 20.63 9.44
CA GLY A 4 -3.60 20.78 7.99
C GLY A 4 -3.16 19.57 7.15
N GLY A 5 -2.17 18.79 7.60
CA GLY A 5 -1.74 17.55 6.90
C GLY A 5 -2.76 16.43 7.06
N VAL A 6 -3.29 16.26 8.27
CA VAL A 6 -4.33 15.26 8.56
C VAL A 6 -5.62 15.60 7.83
N TYR A 7 -6.02 16.87 7.84
CA TYR A 7 -7.20 17.31 7.11
C TYR A 7 -7.12 17.03 5.61
N ARG A 8 -5.98 17.35 4.98
CA ARG A 8 -5.76 17.02 3.55
C ARG A 8 -5.80 15.51 3.29
N PHE A 9 -5.24 14.71 4.19
CA PHE A 9 -5.29 13.26 4.09
C PHE A 9 -6.73 12.72 4.15
N LEU A 10 -7.54 13.17 5.11
CA LEU A 10 -8.93 12.77 5.22
C LEU A 10 -9.74 13.17 3.98
N ASN A 11 -9.54 14.39 3.47
CA ASN A 11 -10.19 14.82 2.24
C ASN A 11 -9.77 13.98 1.03
N ARG A 12 -8.50 13.63 0.90
CA ARG A 12 -8.03 12.75 -0.18
C ARG A 12 -8.64 11.35 -0.08
N THR A 13 -8.77 10.82 1.12
CA THR A 13 -9.42 9.52 1.35
C THR A 13 -10.89 9.58 0.93
N TRP A 14 -11.60 10.62 1.34
CA TRP A 14 -12.97 10.86 0.94
C TRP A 14 -13.13 10.97 -0.58
N THR A 15 -12.33 11.82 -1.21
CA THR A 15 -12.35 12.02 -2.66
C THR A 15 -12.09 10.72 -3.41
N LEU A 16 -11.10 9.91 -2.97
CA LEU A 16 -10.79 8.63 -3.59
C LEU A 16 -11.98 7.67 -3.56
N ALA A 17 -12.68 7.59 -2.43
CA ALA A 17 -13.87 6.78 -2.30
C ALA A 17 -15.03 7.28 -3.18
N GLN A 18 -15.26 8.60 -3.23
CA GLN A 18 -16.30 9.17 -4.09
C GLN A 18 -16.01 8.93 -5.58
N GLU A 19 -14.79 9.17 -6.03
CA GLU A 19 -14.37 8.88 -7.41
C GLU A 19 -14.59 7.40 -7.76
N TYR A 20 -14.25 6.49 -6.83
CA TYR A 20 -14.52 5.06 -7.03
C TYR A 20 -16.02 4.79 -7.20
N LEU A 21 -16.87 5.35 -6.34
CA LEU A 21 -18.32 5.11 -6.38
C LEU A 21 -18.96 5.62 -7.69
N GLU A 22 -18.48 6.74 -8.21
CA GLU A 22 -19.00 7.38 -9.42
C GLU A 22 -18.41 6.81 -10.71
N ALA A 23 -17.22 6.19 -10.64
CA ALA A 23 -16.53 5.67 -11.82
C ALA A 23 -17.17 4.38 -12.38
N GLU A 24 -17.09 4.22 -13.68
CA GLU A 24 -17.33 2.94 -14.32
C GLU A 24 -16.26 1.92 -13.92
N LYS A 25 -16.67 0.71 -13.54
CA LYS A 25 -15.76 -0.35 -13.10
C LYS A 25 -15.26 -1.15 -14.30
N THR A 26 -13.96 -1.35 -14.35
CA THR A 26 -13.27 -2.13 -15.38
C THR A 26 -12.84 -3.49 -14.82
N ASP A 27 -12.55 -4.44 -15.71
CA ASP A 27 -12.01 -5.76 -15.32
C ASP A 27 -10.47 -5.77 -15.32
N ILE A 28 -9.84 -4.61 -15.09
CA ILE A 28 -8.38 -4.48 -15.00
C ILE A 28 -7.93 -5.07 -13.65
N GLU A 29 -6.99 -6.02 -13.72
CA GLU A 29 -6.29 -6.49 -12.52
C GLU A 29 -5.44 -5.37 -11.93
N LEU A 30 -5.53 -5.21 -10.62
CA LEU A 30 -4.64 -4.31 -9.89
C LEU A 30 -3.23 -4.90 -9.87
N SER A 31 -2.21 -4.04 -9.84
CA SER A 31 -0.83 -4.52 -9.77
C SER A 31 -0.61 -5.40 -8.53
N GLY A 32 0.14 -6.50 -8.69
CA GLY A 32 0.38 -7.45 -7.59
C GLY A 32 1.03 -6.82 -6.36
N ASP A 33 1.70 -5.68 -6.53
CA ASP A 33 2.35 -4.95 -5.44
C ASP A 33 1.34 -4.30 -4.50
N ILE A 34 0.17 -3.85 -4.99
CA ILE A 34 -0.82 -3.17 -4.14
C ILE A 34 -1.41 -4.13 -3.10
N GLU A 35 -1.55 -5.41 -3.41
CA GLU A 35 -2.03 -6.41 -2.46
C GLU A 35 -0.99 -6.65 -1.35
N SER A 36 0.30 -6.74 -1.70
CA SER A 36 1.39 -6.80 -0.72
C SER A 36 1.41 -5.57 0.19
N ILE A 37 1.24 -4.38 -0.40
CA ILE A 37 1.18 -3.12 0.33
C ILE A 37 -0.03 -3.11 1.28
N ARG A 38 -1.20 -3.61 0.86
CA ARG A 38 -2.39 -3.73 1.71
C ARG A 38 -2.09 -4.56 2.96
N HIS A 39 -1.55 -5.77 2.79
CA HIS A 39 -1.23 -6.66 3.91
C HIS A 39 -0.17 -6.08 4.84
N ARG A 40 0.86 -5.45 4.32
CA ARG A 40 1.87 -4.75 5.11
C ARG A 40 1.26 -3.59 5.90
N THR A 41 0.37 -2.82 5.29
CA THR A 41 -0.31 -1.71 5.95
C THR A 41 -1.22 -2.21 7.08
N ILE A 42 -1.98 -3.28 6.86
CA ILE A 42 -2.82 -3.88 7.92
C ILE A 42 -1.97 -4.27 9.12
N LYS A 43 -0.87 -4.99 8.90
CA LYS A 43 0.03 -5.41 9.96
C LYS A 43 0.59 -4.22 10.73
N LYS A 44 1.20 -3.27 10.00
CA LYS A 44 1.82 -2.09 10.61
C LYS A 44 0.83 -1.27 11.42
N VAL A 45 -0.34 -0.95 10.86
CA VAL A 45 -1.37 -0.17 11.53
C VAL A 45 -1.90 -0.89 12.76
N THR A 46 -2.10 -2.21 12.69
CA THR A 46 -2.56 -3.00 13.83
C THR A 46 -1.55 -2.98 14.97
N ASP A 47 -0.26 -3.13 14.67
CA ASP A 47 0.80 -3.10 15.66
C ASP A 47 0.99 -1.69 16.25
N ASP A 48 0.90 -0.66 15.43
CA ASP A 48 1.01 0.73 15.88
C ASP A 48 -0.18 1.13 16.79
N TYR A 49 -1.40 0.66 16.52
CA TYR A 49 -2.53 0.88 17.45
C TYR A 49 -2.31 0.20 18.80
N ARG A 50 -1.76 -1.00 18.83
CA ARG A 50 -1.41 -1.69 20.09
C ARG A 50 -0.36 -0.94 20.89
N GLY A 51 0.56 -0.28 20.18
CA GLY A 51 1.62 0.55 20.78
C GLY A 51 1.22 2.01 21.02
N LEU A 52 -0.05 2.41 20.79
CA LEU A 52 -0.54 3.79 20.86
C LEU A 52 0.19 4.77 19.92
N GLY A 53 0.74 4.26 18.82
CA GLY A 53 1.49 5.01 17.81
C GLY A 53 0.60 5.71 16.77
N PHE A 54 -0.35 6.56 17.19
CA PHE A 54 -1.31 7.19 16.27
C PHE A 54 -0.66 7.98 15.13
N ASN A 55 0.49 8.61 15.37
CA ASN A 55 1.20 9.37 14.32
C ASN A 55 1.75 8.44 13.22
N THR A 56 2.25 7.26 13.61
CA THR A 56 2.75 6.25 12.67
C THR A 56 1.62 5.55 11.92
N VAL A 57 0.45 5.37 12.56
CA VAL A 57 -0.77 4.93 11.89
C VAL A 57 -1.15 5.89 10.77
N ILE A 58 -1.25 7.19 11.06
CA ILE A 58 -1.59 8.19 10.06
C ILE A 58 -0.58 8.19 8.91
N ALA A 59 0.71 8.11 9.21
CA ALA A 59 1.76 8.05 8.18
C ALA A 59 1.60 6.82 7.29
N ALA A 60 1.37 5.64 7.86
CA ALA A 60 1.16 4.40 7.11
C ALA A 60 -0.09 4.47 6.22
N LEU A 61 -1.18 5.04 6.73
CA LEU A 61 -2.40 5.22 5.93
C LEU A 61 -2.23 6.26 4.82
N MET A 62 -1.45 7.32 5.05
CA MET A 62 -1.08 8.29 4.00
C MET A 62 -0.29 7.63 2.87
N GLU A 63 0.68 6.79 3.20
CA GLU A 63 1.45 6.00 2.23
C GLU A 63 0.54 5.08 1.44
N TYR A 64 -0.36 4.36 2.10
CA TYR A 64 -1.32 3.48 1.43
C TYR A 64 -2.24 4.24 0.47
N VAL A 65 -2.78 5.39 0.87
CA VAL A 65 -3.57 6.26 -0.01
C VAL A 65 -2.76 6.71 -1.22
N ASN A 66 -1.47 7.05 -1.05
CA ASN A 66 -0.61 7.42 -2.17
C ASN A 66 -0.46 6.27 -3.19
N GLU A 67 -0.30 5.03 -2.72
CA GLU A 67 -0.24 3.87 -3.61
C GLU A 67 -1.57 3.62 -4.32
N LEU A 68 -2.70 3.77 -3.64
CA LEU A 68 -4.03 3.67 -4.26
C LEU A 68 -4.23 4.74 -5.35
N TYR A 69 -3.74 5.96 -5.14
CA TYR A 69 -3.75 7.01 -6.15
C TYR A 69 -2.90 6.68 -7.39
N LYS A 70 -1.81 5.94 -7.25
CA LYS A 70 -1.01 5.47 -8.38
C LYS A 70 -1.76 4.39 -9.16
N VAL A 71 -2.35 3.43 -8.46
CA VAL A 71 -3.08 2.31 -9.08
C VAL A 71 -4.31 2.79 -9.83
N LYS A 72 -5.05 3.78 -9.32
CA LYS A 72 -6.27 4.30 -9.95
C LYS A 72 -6.04 4.94 -11.33
N THR A 73 -4.78 5.32 -11.66
CA THR A 73 -4.50 5.92 -12.98
C THR A 73 -4.82 4.99 -14.15
N ASN A 74 -4.90 3.69 -13.90
CA ASN A 74 -5.30 2.66 -14.86
C ASN A 74 -6.82 2.43 -14.90
N GLY A 75 -7.59 3.17 -14.12
CA GLY A 75 -9.03 3.00 -13.93
C GLY A 75 -9.39 2.30 -12.63
N TYR A 76 -10.69 2.21 -12.34
CA TYR A 76 -11.20 1.55 -11.16
C TYR A 76 -11.70 0.15 -11.49
N SER A 77 -11.11 -0.88 -10.89
CA SER A 77 -11.60 -2.25 -10.95
C SER A 77 -12.55 -2.54 -9.77
N LYS A 78 -13.31 -3.63 -9.89
CA LYS A 78 -14.15 -4.10 -8.77
C LYS A 78 -13.32 -4.45 -7.53
N GLU A 79 -12.10 -4.96 -7.74
CA GLU A 79 -11.17 -5.31 -6.65
C GLU A 79 -10.71 -4.09 -5.84
N PHE A 80 -10.80 -2.89 -6.42
CA PHE A 80 -10.45 -1.65 -5.72
C PHE A 80 -11.30 -1.42 -4.47
N SER A 81 -12.54 -1.95 -4.42
CA SER A 81 -13.40 -1.89 -3.23
C SER A 81 -12.73 -2.50 -2.00
N THR A 82 -12.08 -3.65 -2.16
CA THR A 82 -11.39 -4.34 -1.06
C THR A 82 -10.31 -3.46 -0.43
N HIS A 83 -9.61 -2.68 -1.24
CA HIS A 83 -8.59 -1.74 -0.75
C HIS A 83 -9.21 -0.55 -0.03
N LEU A 84 -10.32 -0.02 -0.54
CA LEU A 84 -11.07 1.06 0.13
C LEU A 84 -11.69 0.59 1.45
N GLU A 85 -12.28 -0.58 1.48
CA GLU A 85 -12.83 -1.19 2.70
C GLU A 85 -11.74 -1.36 3.76
N THR A 86 -10.58 -1.89 3.37
CA THR A 86 -9.42 -2.00 4.26
C THR A 86 -9.00 -0.65 4.80
N LEU A 87 -8.88 0.36 3.94
CA LEU A 87 -8.51 1.72 4.32
C LEU A 87 -9.50 2.31 5.33
N VAL A 88 -10.80 2.16 5.06
CA VAL A 88 -11.89 2.66 5.91
C VAL A 88 -11.88 1.97 7.28
N GLN A 89 -11.70 0.65 7.32
CA GLN A 89 -11.60 -0.10 8.57
C GLN A 89 -10.40 0.34 9.40
N LEU A 90 -9.21 0.45 8.77
CA LEU A 90 -8.00 0.89 9.45
C LEU A 90 -8.07 2.34 9.95
N LEU A 91 -8.84 3.19 9.28
CA LEU A 91 -9.03 4.59 9.64
C LEU A 91 -10.06 4.78 10.76
N SER A 92 -10.96 3.81 10.98
CA SER A 92 -12.12 3.96 11.87
C SER A 92 -11.80 4.40 13.30
N PRO A 93 -10.69 3.98 13.95
CA PRO A 93 -10.40 4.46 15.30
C PRO A 93 -9.98 5.95 15.36
N ILE A 94 -9.53 6.52 14.24
CA ILE A 94 -9.09 7.93 14.16
C ILE A 94 -10.23 8.83 13.67
N ALA A 95 -10.99 8.38 12.68
CA ALA A 95 -12.07 9.15 12.04
C ALA A 95 -13.37 8.32 11.95
N PRO A 96 -14.00 7.97 13.09
CA PRO A 96 -15.10 7.00 13.11
C PRO A 96 -16.32 7.42 12.28
N HIS A 97 -16.68 8.69 12.34
CA HIS A 97 -17.87 9.18 11.59
C HIS A 97 -17.67 9.12 10.07
N MET A 98 -16.49 9.57 9.60
CA MET A 98 -16.16 9.52 8.18
C MET A 98 -16.07 8.08 7.69
N SER A 99 -15.48 7.21 8.49
CA SER A 99 -15.32 5.78 8.16
C SER A 99 -16.66 5.06 8.11
N ALA A 100 -17.58 5.33 9.04
CA ALA A 100 -18.91 4.76 9.02
C ALA A 100 -19.70 5.18 7.79
N GLU A 101 -19.66 6.47 7.44
CA GLU A 101 -20.32 6.98 6.23
C GLU A 101 -19.75 6.35 4.94
N LEU A 102 -18.44 6.23 4.83
CA LEU A 102 -17.81 5.60 3.67
C LEU A 102 -18.12 4.10 3.60
N TRP A 103 -18.19 3.42 4.73
CA TRP A 103 -18.53 2.00 4.81
C TRP A 103 -19.93 1.73 4.27
N GLU A 104 -20.91 2.51 4.68
CA GLU A 104 -22.30 2.44 4.17
C GLU A 104 -22.34 2.73 2.66
N ARG A 105 -21.64 3.77 2.19
CA ARG A 105 -21.58 4.11 0.75
C ARG A 105 -20.91 3.05 -0.10
N LEU A 106 -19.99 2.27 0.45
CA LEU A 106 -19.38 1.13 -0.22
C LEU A 106 -20.32 -0.08 -0.34
N GLY A 107 -21.53 0.00 0.22
CA GLY A 107 -22.58 -0.99 0.05
C GLY A 107 -22.73 -1.97 1.21
N HIS A 108 -22.21 -1.64 2.39
CA HIS A 108 -22.37 -2.46 3.59
C HIS A 108 -23.60 -2.02 4.39
N ASP A 109 -24.52 -2.96 4.59
CA ASP A 109 -25.75 -2.73 5.40
C ASP A 109 -25.46 -2.84 6.91
N GLU A 110 -24.44 -3.61 7.30
CA GLU A 110 -24.06 -3.79 8.69
C GLU A 110 -23.11 -2.66 9.14
N PRO A 111 -23.25 -2.18 10.40
CA PRO A 111 -22.41 -1.13 10.93
C PRO A 111 -20.90 -1.51 10.91
N LEU A 112 -20.04 -0.54 10.66
CA LEU A 112 -18.57 -0.74 10.59
C LEU A 112 -17.97 -1.32 11.89
N ASP A 113 -18.53 -0.99 13.04
CA ASP A 113 -18.09 -1.47 14.35
C ASP A 113 -18.36 -2.97 14.59
N THR A 114 -19.26 -3.57 13.79
CA THR A 114 -19.52 -5.01 13.79
C THR A 114 -18.62 -5.78 12.82
N ALA A 115 -17.94 -5.06 11.92
CA ALA A 115 -17.05 -5.67 10.92
C ALA A 115 -15.81 -6.28 11.58
N VAL A 116 -15.41 -7.45 11.07
CA VAL A 116 -14.16 -8.09 11.54
C VAL A 116 -12.96 -7.24 11.12
N TRP A 117 -12.06 -6.94 12.07
CA TRP A 117 -10.83 -6.23 11.77
C TRP A 117 -10.02 -6.94 10.68
N PRO A 118 -9.47 -6.20 9.70
CA PRO A 118 -8.78 -6.82 8.57
C PRO A 118 -7.56 -7.62 9.03
N ARG A 119 -7.37 -8.78 8.40
CA ARG A 119 -6.25 -9.69 8.68
C ARG A 119 -5.21 -9.58 7.56
N TRP A 120 -3.95 -9.81 7.93
CA TRP A 120 -2.87 -9.89 6.95
C TRP A 120 -2.38 -11.33 6.76
N ASN A 121 -1.74 -11.55 5.62
CA ASN A 121 -1.01 -12.78 5.32
C ASN A 121 0.48 -12.44 5.20
N ASP A 122 1.31 -12.99 6.08
CA ASP A 122 2.75 -12.74 6.11
C ASP A 122 3.46 -13.21 4.83
N GLU A 123 2.91 -14.19 4.11
CA GLU A 123 3.48 -14.64 2.84
C GLU A 123 3.32 -13.63 1.71
N LEU A 124 2.25 -12.83 1.75
CA LEU A 124 2.04 -11.75 0.79
C LEU A 124 2.93 -10.54 1.09
N ILE A 125 3.29 -10.31 2.36
CA ILE A 125 4.19 -9.24 2.77
C ILE A 125 5.63 -9.50 2.32
N LYS A 126 6.08 -10.76 2.26
CA LYS A 126 7.45 -11.17 1.90
C LYS A 126 7.82 -10.89 0.44
N ARG A 127 6.89 -10.41 -0.39
CA ARG A 127 7.14 -10.02 -1.78
C ARG A 127 7.78 -8.63 -1.95
N ASP A 128 8.24 -7.98 -0.87
CA ASP A 128 9.02 -6.75 -0.98
C ASP A 128 10.34 -7.03 -1.68
N THR A 129 10.37 -6.78 -2.98
CA THR A 129 11.61 -6.68 -3.74
C THR A 129 12.17 -5.28 -3.57
N ILE A 130 13.41 -5.18 -3.15
CA ILE A 130 14.16 -3.91 -3.15
C ILE A 130 14.85 -3.79 -4.50
N GLN A 131 14.62 -2.69 -5.19
CA GLN A 131 15.40 -2.36 -6.38
C GLN A 131 16.79 -1.89 -5.97
N ILE A 132 17.79 -2.69 -6.30
CA ILE A 132 19.18 -2.35 -6.07
C ILE A 132 19.79 -1.85 -7.38
N ALA A 133 20.25 -0.60 -7.35
CA ALA A 133 21.00 -0.02 -8.45
C ALA A 133 22.44 -0.55 -8.44
N VAL A 134 22.81 -1.35 -9.44
CA VAL A 134 24.18 -1.81 -9.63
C VAL A 134 24.94 -0.73 -10.39
N GLN A 135 25.97 -0.15 -9.77
CA GLN A 135 26.81 0.86 -10.36
C GLN A 135 28.22 0.31 -10.61
N GLY A 136 28.75 0.54 -11.80
CA GLY A 136 30.13 0.29 -12.14
C GLY A 136 30.80 1.58 -12.66
N ASN A 137 31.89 1.99 -12.04
CA ASN A 137 32.62 3.23 -12.38
C ASN A 137 31.72 4.49 -12.33
N GLY A 138 30.87 4.60 -11.33
CA GLY A 138 29.98 5.76 -11.13
C GLY A 138 28.79 5.86 -12.10
N LYS A 139 28.56 4.86 -12.97
CA LYS A 139 27.42 4.81 -13.90
C LYS A 139 26.49 3.67 -13.53
N LEU A 140 25.17 3.93 -13.58
CA LEU A 140 24.16 2.90 -13.42
C LEU A 140 24.30 1.87 -14.55
N ARG A 141 24.50 0.60 -14.19
CA ARG A 141 24.70 -0.51 -15.14
C ARG A 141 23.50 -1.44 -15.22
N ALA A 142 22.86 -1.69 -14.08
CA ALA A 142 21.66 -2.52 -14.00
C ALA A 142 20.82 -2.12 -12.80
N THR A 143 19.54 -2.46 -12.83
CA THR A 143 18.65 -2.44 -11.68
C THR A 143 18.20 -3.87 -11.43
N LEU A 144 18.42 -4.35 -10.20
CA LEU A 144 18.06 -5.71 -9.79
C LEU A 144 16.93 -5.63 -8.76
N ASP A 145 15.85 -6.37 -9.00
CA ASP A 145 14.80 -6.58 -8.03
C ASP A 145 15.18 -7.76 -7.13
N VAL A 146 15.54 -7.48 -5.89
CA VAL A 146 15.94 -8.49 -4.89
C VAL A 146 14.96 -8.53 -3.73
N ALA A 147 14.66 -9.72 -3.23
CA ALA A 147 13.80 -9.87 -2.06
C ALA A 147 14.36 -9.08 -0.87
N SER A 148 13.49 -8.35 -0.18
CA SER A 148 13.85 -7.64 1.05
C SER A 148 14.39 -8.64 2.08
N GLY A 149 15.67 -8.48 2.46
CA GLY A 149 16.39 -9.41 3.34
C GLY A 149 17.29 -10.40 2.61
N ALA A 150 17.50 -10.27 1.28
CA ALA A 150 18.50 -11.04 0.56
C ALA A 150 19.91 -10.75 1.10
N ASN A 151 20.68 -11.81 1.33
CA ASN A 151 22.07 -11.70 1.80
C ASN A 151 22.93 -10.98 0.74
N GLY A 152 23.83 -10.10 1.18
CA GLY A 152 24.72 -9.34 0.31
C GLY A 152 25.53 -10.20 -0.68
N GLN A 153 25.85 -11.46 -0.32
CA GLN A 153 26.51 -12.41 -1.21
C GLN A 153 25.65 -12.81 -2.39
N LEU A 154 24.34 -13.10 -2.16
CA LEU A 154 23.38 -13.42 -3.23
C LEU A 154 23.17 -12.24 -4.17
N ILE A 155 23.14 -11.03 -3.63
CA ILE A 155 23.02 -9.81 -4.42
C ILE A 155 24.22 -9.63 -5.34
N THR A 156 25.43 -9.90 -4.83
CA THR A 156 26.67 -9.82 -5.61
C THR A 156 26.72 -10.89 -6.71
N GLU A 157 26.32 -12.12 -6.43
CA GLU A 157 26.25 -13.20 -7.42
C GLU A 157 25.24 -12.87 -8.54
N TRP A 158 24.08 -12.35 -8.20
CA TRP A 158 23.08 -11.93 -9.18
C TRP A 158 23.53 -10.72 -10.01
N ALA A 159 24.23 -9.78 -9.39
CA ALA A 159 24.80 -8.63 -10.09
C ALA A 159 25.89 -9.06 -11.10
N LEU A 160 26.69 -10.06 -10.77
CA LEU A 160 27.72 -10.61 -11.65
C LEU A 160 27.14 -11.53 -12.73
N ALA A 161 26.01 -12.20 -12.47
CA ALA A 161 25.33 -13.06 -13.44
C ALA A 161 24.53 -12.29 -14.49
N ASN A 162 24.28 -11.00 -14.28
CA ASN A 162 23.55 -10.16 -15.23
C ASN A 162 24.49 -9.76 -16.39
N ASP A 163 24.04 -9.99 -17.65
CA ASP A 163 24.80 -9.76 -18.89
C ASP A 163 25.49 -8.37 -18.99
N ASN A 164 24.87 -7.37 -18.34
CA ASN A 164 25.43 -6.02 -18.27
C ASN A 164 26.55 -5.86 -17.20
N GLY A 165 26.62 -6.79 -16.24
CA GLY A 165 27.70 -6.81 -15.22
C GLY A 165 28.98 -7.48 -15.75
N GLN A 166 28.87 -8.48 -16.62
CA GLN A 166 30.01 -9.26 -17.12
C GLN A 166 30.89 -8.52 -18.15
N ARG A 167 30.40 -7.48 -18.79
CA ARG A 167 31.14 -6.73 -19.84
C ARG A 167 32.18 -5.72 -19.30
N HIS A 168 32.29 -5.57 -17.97
CA HIS A 168 33.11 -4.50 -17.37
C HIS A 168 33.85 -4.90 -16.08
N VAL A 169 34.13 -6.18 -15.87
CA VAL A 169 35.08 -6.69 -14.86
C VAL A 169 36.40 -6.94 -15.50
#